data_4c42758575496e90fe60c2062b63b3c4
#
_entry.id   4c42758575496e90fe60c2062b63b3c4
#
_cell.length_a   1.000
_cell.length_b   1.000
_cell.length_c   1.000
_cell.angle_alpha   90.00
_cell.angle_beta   90.00
_cell.angle_gamma   90.00
#
_symmetry.space_group_name_H-M   'P 1'
#
loop_
_entity.id
_entity.type
_entity.pdbx_description
1 polymer ?
#
loop_
_entity_poly.entity_id
_entity_poly.type
_entity_poly.pdbx_seq_one_letter_code
_entity_poly.pdbx_strand_id
1 'polypeptide(L)' 'MPAGGEIFIEFVIQGNFVKATAIDGASGVEASVVGPASAPQAALADAARRKLEYVLKKKTSPSLKGP' A
#
# COMPACT_ATOMS: atom_id res chain seq x y z
N MET A 1 19.36 -1.45 0.03
CA MET A 1 18.92 -1.68 -0.10
C MET A 1 18.32 -2.03 -0.08
N PRO A 2 18.27 -2.36 0.04
CA PRO A 2 17.75 -2.79 -0.02
C PRO A 2 16.88 -2.91 -0.08
N ALA A 3 16.97 -2.90 -0.34
CA ALA A 3 16.14 -3.21 -0.54
C ALA A 3 15.22 -3.52 -0.07
N GLY A 4 14.91 -3.26 -0.04
CA GLY A 4 14.00 -3.59 0.41
C GLY A 4 13.40 -4.66 0.55
N GLY A 5 12.69 -4.79 0.98
CA GLY A 5 12.07 -5.95 1.14
C GLY A 5 11.02 -6.18 0.18
N GLU A 6 10.39 -7.26 0.33
CA GLU A 6 9.27 -7.60 -0.49
C GLU A 6 8.07 -6.83 -0.04
N ILE A 7 7.18 -6.60 -0.97
CA ILE A 7 5.90 -6.02 -0.67
C ILE A 7 4.86 -7.10 -0.82
N PHE A 8 4.07 -7.30 0.22
CA PHE A 8 3.01 -8.29 0.22
C PHE A 8 1.69 -7.60 -0.03
N ILE A 9 0.84 -8.23 -0.81
CA ILE A 9 -0.48 -7.67 -1.10
C ILE A 9 -1.53 -8.62 -0.56
N GLU A 10 -2.45 -8.07 0.21
CA GLU A 10 -3.51 -8.84 0.80
C GLU A 10 -4.84 -8.27 0.34
N PHE A 11 -5.76 -9.14 -0.02
CA PHE A 11 -7.09 -8.71 -0.44
C PHE A 11 -8.12 -9.22 0.55
N VAL A 12 -9.02 -8.34 0.92
CA VAL A 12 -10.14 -8.73 1.76
C VAL A 12 -11.41 -8.29 1.06
N ILE A 13 -12.31 -9.22 0.84
CA ILE A 13 -13.56 -8.95 0.15
C ILE A 13 -14.64 -8.73 1.17
N GLN A 14 -15.34 -7.62 1.06
CA GLN A 14 -16.42 -7.28 1.97
C GLN A 14 -17.60 -6.82 1.15
N GLY A 15 -18.58 -7.70 0.96
CA GLY A 15 -19.73 -7.36 0.16
C GLY A 15 -19.33 -6.97 -1.25
N ASN A 16 -19.66 -5.76 -1.64
CA ASN A 16 -19.35 -5.28 -2.97
C ASN A 16 -18.03 -4.56 -3.08
N PHE A 17 -17.24 -4.61 -2.02
CA PHE A 17 -15.97 -3.90 -2.01
C PHE A 17 -14.83 -4.85 -1.75
N VAL A 18 -13.65 -4.46 -2.22
CA VAL A 18 -12.42 -5.19 -1.96
C VAL A 18 -11.43 -4.21 -1.38
N LYS A 19 -10.80 -4.60 -0.30
CA LYS A 19 -9.75 -3.82 0.31
C LYS A 19 -8.43 -4.48 -0.05
N ALA A 20 -7.53 -3.73 -0.65
CA ALA A 20 -6.20 -4.22 -0.98
C ALA A 20 -5.21 -3.53 -0.04
N THR A 21 -4.40 -4.31 0.62
CA THR A 21 -3.41 -3.79 1.55
C THR A 21 -2.03 -4.19 1.07
N ALA A 22 -1.16 -3.21 0.94
CA ALA A 22 0.24 -3.46 0.62
C ALA A 22 1.04 -3.33 1.90
N ILE A 23 1.89 -4.30 2.16
CA ILE A 23 2.66 -4.37 3.39
C ILE A 23 4.12 -4.45 3.03
N ASP A 24 4.91 -3.54 3.56
CA ASP A 24 6.34 -3.58 3.34
C ASP A 24 6.95 -4.58 4.32
N GLY A 25 7.53 -5.64 3.79
CA GLY A 25 8.07 -6.69 4.64
C GLY A 25 9.23 -6.25 5.49
N ALA A 26 9.95 -5.24 5.07
CA ALA A 26 11.11 -4.79 5.84
C ALA A 26 10.73 -3.94 7.03
N SER A 27 9.76 -3.07 6.87
CA SER A 27 9.40 -2.13 7.93
C SER A 27 8.10 -2.45 8.64
N GLY A 28 7.25 -3.26 8.00
CA GLY A 28 5.93 -3.52 8.53
C GLY A 28 4.92 -2.43 8.24
N VAL A 29 5.32 -1.41 7.53
CA VAL A 29 4.40 -0.32 7.18
C VAL A 29 3.38 -0.82 6.18
N GLU A 30 2.15 -0.39 6.31
CA GLU A 30 1.05 -0.83 5.46
C GLU A 30 0.31 0.34 4.88
N ALA A 31 -0.28 0.11 3.72
CA ALA A 31 -1.18 1.09 3.11
C ALA A 31 -2.29 0.32 2.43
N SER A 32 -3.50 0.82 2.55
CA SER A 32 -4.67 0.14 2.00
C SER A 32 -5.46 1.05 1.08
N VAL A 33 -6.10 0.44 0.11
CA VAL A 33 -7.07 1.12 -0.74
C VAL A 33 -8.30 0.25 -0.82
N VAL A 34 -9.44 0.86 -1.07
CA VAL A 34 -10.70 0.14 -1.21
C VAL A 34 -11.27 0.45 -2.57
N GLY A 35 -11.75 -0.56 -3.24
CA GLY A 35 -12.39 -0.38 -4.52
C GLY A 35 -13.56 -1.31 -4.67
N PRO A 36 -14.31 -1.16 -5.76
CA PRO A 36 -15.44 -2.05 -5.98
C PRO A 36 -14.96 -3.46 -6.32
N ALA A 37 -15.75 -4.43 -5.94
CA ALA A 37 -15.38 -5.82 -6.21
C ALA A 37 -15.25 -6.10 -7.70
N SER A 38 -15.87 -5.27 -8.53
CA SER A 38 -15.79 -5.43 -9.97
C SER A 38 -14.48 -4.90 -10.54
N ALA A 39 -13.71 -4.17 -9.77
CA ALA A 39 -12.43 -3.64 -10.27
C ALA A 39 -11.41 -4.77 -10.39
N PRO A 40 -10.49 -4.67 -11.35
CA PRO A 40 -9.44 -5.69 -11.44
C PRO A 40 -8.57 -5.66 -10.19
N GLN A 41 -8.30 -6.82 -9.67
CA GLN A 41 -7.45 -6.88 -8.47
C GLN A 41 -6.07 -6.31 -8.73
N ALA A 42 -5.56 -6.48 -9.94
CA ALA A 42 -4.24 -5.95 -10.27
C ALA A 42 -4.21 -4.43 -10.14
N ALA A 43 -5.31 -3.77 -10.50
CA ALA A 43 -5.37 -2.31 -10.38
C ALA A 43 -5.38 -1.88 -8.92
N LEU A 44 -6.11 -2.63 -8.10
CA LEU A 44 -6.14 -2.32 -6.66
C LEU A 44 -4.80 -2.58 -6.01
N ALA A 45 -4.15 -3.66 -6.41
CA ALA A 45 -2.83 -3.98 -5.87
C ALA A 45 -1.83 -2.88 -6.24
N ASP A 46 -1.89 -2.40 -7.47
CA ASP A 46 -0.99 -1.36 -7.92
C ASP A 46 -1.23 -0.06 -7.16
N ALA A 47 -2.50 0.27 -6.95
CA ALA A 47 -2.85 1.47 -6.21
C ALA A 47 -2.36 1.38 -4.76
N ALA A 48 -2.53 0.21 -4.14
CA ALA A 48 -2.07 0.02 -2.76
C ALA A 48 -0.56 0.14 -2.68
N ARG A 49 0.14 -0.42 -3.68
CA ARG A 49 1.60 -0.35 -3.71
C ARG A 49 2.08 1.08 -3.83
N ARG A 50 1.44 1.86 -4.70
CA ARG A 50 1.81 3.26 -4.87
C ARG A 50 1.58 4.05 -3.60
N LYS A 51 0.46 3.77 -2.94
CA LYS A 51 0.17 4.45 -1.69
C LYS A 51 1.21 4.09 -0.64
N LEU A 52 1.62 2.82 -0.60
CA LEU A 52 2.64 2.39 0.33
C LEU A 52 3.95 3.12 0.08
N GLU A 53 4.34 3.24 -1.19
CA GLU A 53 5.56 3.95 -1.51
C GLU A 53 5.50 5.40 -1.05
N TYR A 54 4.35 6.01 -1.21
CA TYR A 54 4.16 7.37 -0.76
C TYR A 54 4.32 7.48 0.76
N VAL A 55 3.70 6.54 1.48
CA VAL A 55 3.79 6.54 2.94
C VAL A 55 5.23 6.31 3.40
N LEU A 56 5.93 5.41 2.75
CA LEU A 56 7.31 5.14 3.09
C LEU A 56 8.20 6.36 2.86
N LYS A 57 7.95 7.05 1.76
CA LYS A 57 8.70 8.26 1.49
C LYS A 57 8.45 9.31 2.53
N LYS A 58 7.21 9.47 2.95
CA LYS A 58 6.90 10.46 3.95
C LYS A 58 7.53 10.12 5.28
N LYS A 59 7.62 8.85 5.60
CA LYS A 59 8.22 8.47 6.84
C LYS A 59 9.72 8.68 6.85
N THR A 60 10.35 8.52 5.70
CA THR A 60 11.80 8.66 5.65
C THR A 60 12.23 10.07 5.33
N SER A 61 11.31 10.94 4.99
CA SER A 61 11.61 12.27 4.60
C SER A 61 11.21 13.21 5.65
N PRO A 62 11.99 13.42 6.58
CA PRO A 62 11.55 14.07 7.72
C PRO A 62 11.25 15.45 7.48
N SER A 63 11.32 16.01 7.52
CA SER A 63 11.13 17.07 7.50
C SER A 63 10.75 17.95 6.75
N LEU A 64 10.71 17.76 6.10
CA LEU A 64 10.37 18.51 5.31
C LEU A 64 9.31 19.23 5.58
N LYS A 65 8.80 19.14 6.02
CA LYS A 65 7.79 19.70 6.08
C LYS A 65 7.49 20.40 6.91
N GLY A 66 7.56 20.67 7.21
CA GLY A 66 7.35 21.26 7.83
C GLY A 66 6.64 21.88 8.12
N PRO A 67 6.32 22.40 8.40
CA PRO A 67 5.70 22.89 8.84
C PRO A 67 5.22 23.27 9.04
#